data_049f70d1eeadd75bff518631c16a0b49
#
_entry.id   049f70d1eeadd75bff518631c16a0b49
#
_cell.length_a   1.000
_cell.length_b   1.000
_cell.length_c   1.000
_cell.angle_alpha   90.00
_cell.angle_beta   90.00
_cell.angle_gamma   90.00
#
_symmetry.space_group_name_H-M   'P 1'
#
loop_
_entity.id
_entity.type
_entity.pdbx_description
1 polymer ?
#
loop_
_entity_poly.entity_id
_entity_poly.type
_entity_poly.pdbx_seq_one_letter_code
_entity_poly.pdbx_strand_id
1 'polypeptide(L)'
;MKSLFDISGKTAIVTGGSSGIGAMIARGFVENGVKTYISARKEGPLHETAEELSKIGTCIPVQADLSSVEGIEKLVADVSAQESHIDILINNAGANWVVPLDEFPEAGWDKVMSINIKSIFFMTQKALPLLRANATPEDPARVINTASIHGFDNPGMPAYAYSASKSGVIHLTKHLATDLAADNINVNAIAPGFFPSNMTKAAVSNDAIYNHAVSQIPRKRAGEPEDVAGTAIFLSSRAGAWVDGHTIVLDGGQIAQSAKA
;
A
#
# COMPACT_ATOMS: atom_id res chain seq x y z
N MET A 1 -1.05 -5.33 30.30
CA MET A 1 -1.56 -4.27 29.42
C MET A 1 -1.15 -4.65 27.99
N LYS A 2 -2.09 -4.89 27.07
CA LYS A 2 -1.71 -5.11 25.65
C LYS A 2 -0.94 -3.88 25.16
N SER A 3 0.10 -4.09 24.36
CA SER A 3 0.80 -2.98 23.71
C SER A 3 -0.18 -2.19 22.85
N LEU A 4 -0.07 -0.86 22.82
CA LEU A 4 -0.87 -0.02 21.93
C LEU A 4 -0.63 -0.33 20.45
N PHE A 5 0.49 -0.97 20.13
CA PHE A 5 0.90 -1.38 18.78
C PHE A 5 0.60 -2.86 18.49
N ASP A 6 -0.06 -3.58 19.40
CA ASP A 6 -0.43 -4.98 19.20
C ASP A 6 -1.50 -5.11 18.12
N ILE A 7 -1.18 -5.88 17.08
CA ILE A 7 -2.08 -6.23 15.97
C ILE A 7 -2.27 -7.75 15.83
N SER A 8 -1.82 -8.51 16.81
CA SER A 8 -1.90 -9.98 16.79
C SER A 8 -3.37 -10.46 16.75
N GLY A 9 -3.60 -11.53 16.00
CA GLY A 9 -4.93 -12.13 15.83
C GLY A 9 -5.84 -11.41 14.82
N LYS A 10 -5.37 -10.31 14.20
CA LYS A 10 -6.10 -9.63 13.11
C LYS A 10 -5.96 -10.38 11.78
N THR A 11 -6.91 -10.14 10.88
CA THR A 11 -6.90 -10.64 9.51
C THR A 11 -6.69 -9.48 8.53
N ALA A 12 -5.73 -9.62 7.62
CA ALA A 12 -5.38 -8.58 6.65
C ALA A 12 -5.39 -9.08 5.21
N ILE A 13 -5.75 -8.19 4.27
CA ILE A 13 -5.47 -8.33 2.83
C ILE A 13 -4.41 -7.30 2.44
N VAL A 14 -3.33 -7.77 1.76
CA VAL A 14 -2.29 -6.91 1.20
C VAL A 14 -2.23 -7.10 -0.31
N THR A 15 -2.72 -6.12 -1.06
CA THR A 15 -2.66 -6.14 -2.52
C THR A 15 -1.25 -5.80 -3.03
N GLY A 16 -0.78 -6.49 -4.07
CA GLY A 16 0.61 -6.36 -4.50
C GLY A 16 1.64 -6.90 -3.49
N GLY A 17 1.23 -7.88 -2.67
CA GLY A 17 2.01 -8.41 -1.54
C GLY A 17 3.16 -9.35 -1.95
N SER A 18 3.36 -9.63 -3.24
CA SER A 18 4.42 -10.54 -3.72
C SER A 18 5.79 -9.89 -3.88
N SER A 19 5.94 -8.58 -3.66
CA SER A 19 7.24 -7.89 -3.82
C SER A 19 7.21 -6.47 -3.26
N GLY A 20 8.40 -5.87 -3.11
CA GLY A 20 8.58 -4.47 -2.73
C GLY A 20 7.83 -4.10 -1.44
N ILE A 21 7.24 -2.92 -1.41
CA ILE A 21 6.55 -2.36 -0.22
C ILE A 21 5.44 -3.30 0.28
N GLY A 22 4.66 -3.91 -0.62
CA GLY A 22 3.61 -4.85 -0.22
C GLY A 22 4.15 -6.09 0.51
N ALA A 23 5.25 -6.66 0.03
CA ALA A 23 5.89 -7.79 0.70
C ALA A 23 6.53 -7.38 2.05
N MET A 24 7.10 -6.16 2.14
CA MET A 24 7.64 -5.62 3.39
C MET A 24 6.54 -5.46 4.46
N ILE A 25 5.38 -4.91 4.08
CA ILE A 25 4.22 -4.79 4.98
C ILE A 25 3.68 -6.18 5.37
N ALA A 26 3.52 -7.08 4.38
CA ALA A 26 3.03 -8.43 4.65
C ALA A 26 3.94 -9.19 5.61
N ARG A 27 5.28 -9.09 5.46
CA ARG A 27 6.24 -9.66 6.41
C ARG A 27 6.04 -9.10 7.82
N GLY A 28 6.01 -7.77 7.97
CA GLY A 28 5.82 -7.15 9.28
C GLY A 28 4.48 -7.55 9.93
N PHE A 29 3.43 -7.75 9.16
CA PHE A 29 2.15 -8.23 9.66
C PHE A 29 2.23 -9.69 10.12
N VAL A 30 2.80 -10.57 9.31
CA VAL A 30 2.96 -11.99 9.64
C VAL A 30 3.84 -12.17 10.90
N GLU A 31 4.95 -11.43 11.01
CA GLU A 31 5.84 -11.42 12.18
C GLU A 31 5.14 -10.95 13.47
N ASN A 32 4.08 -10.12 13.33
CA ASN A 32 3.27 -9.65 14.46
C ASN A 32 1.95 -10.40 14.63
N GLY A 33 1.85 -11.64 14.10
CA GLY A 33 0.74 -12.54 14.35
C GLY A 33 -0.56 -12.22 13.62
N VAL A 34 -0.49 -11.42 12.51
CA VAL A 34 -1.63 -11.14 11.63
C VAL A 34 -1.76 -12.26 10.60
N LYS A 35 -2.96 -12.82 10.46
CA LYS A 35 -3.32 -13.69 9.33
C LYS A 35 -3.39 -12.86 8.06
N THR A 36 -2.45 -13.05 7.15
CA THR A 36 -2.24 -12.15 6.02
C THR A 36 -2.52 -12.83 4.69
N TYR A 37 -3.50 -12.33 3.96
CA TYR A 37 -3.75 -12.66 2.56
C TYR A 37 -2.95 -11.73 1.68
N ILE A 38 -2.09 -12.28 0.82
CA ILE A 38 -1.34 -11.50 -0.17
C ILE A 38 -1.88 -11.74 -1.57
N SER A 39 -2.01 -10.70 -2.38
CA SER A 39 -2.50 -10.81 -3.75
C SER A 39 -1.54 -10.23 -4.77
N ALA A 40 -1.40 -10.91 -5.91
CA ALA A 40 -0.69 -10.44 -7.09
C ALA A 40 -1.17 -11.16 -8.35
N ARG A 41 -0.81 -10.62 -9.53
CA ARG A 41 -1.18 -11.23 -10.83
C ARG A 41 -0.32 -12.43 -11.20
N LYS A 42 0.97 -12.40 -10.86
CA LYS A 42 1.95 -13.44 -11.21
C LYS A 42 1.95 -14.50 -10.11
N GLU A 43 1.58 -15.71 -10.49
CA GLU A 43 1.42 -16.85 -9.59
C GLU A 43 2.75 -17.26 -8.92
N GLY A 44 3.82 -17.48 -9.70
CA GLY A 44 5.12 -17.95 -9.17
C GLY A 44 5.65 -17.07 -8.04
N PRO A 45 5.95 -15.76 -8.27
CA PRO A 45 6.42 -14.87 -7.21
C PRO A 45 5.45 -14.70 -6.04
N LEU A 46 4.14 -14.87 -6.27
CA LEU A 46 3.13 -14.81 -5.21
C LEU A 46 3.26 -16.00 -4.26
N HIS A 47 3.34 -17.22 -4.81
CA HIS A 47 3.49 -18.45 -4.03
C HIS A 47 4.86 -18.49 -3.32
N GLU A 48 5.95 -18.13 -4.00
CA GLU A 48 7.29 -18.04 -3.39
C GLU A 48 7.28 -17.14 -2.15
N THR A 49 6.70 -15.95 -2.25
CA THR A 49 6.58 -15.02 -1.12
C THR A 49 5.70 -15.59 0.00
N ALA A 50 4.57 -16.21 -0.35
CA ALA A 50 3.68 -16.81 0.65
C ALA A 50 4.35 -17.96 1.38
N GLU A 51 5.08 -18.85 0.68
CA GLU A 51 5.84 -19.95 1.28
C GLU A 51 6.93 -19.44 2.23
N GLU A 52 7.65 -18.39 1.84
CA GLU A 52 8.66 -17.78 2.70
C GLU A 52 8.04 -17.23 3.98
N LEU A 53 6.96 -16.45 3.86
CA LEU A 53 6.29 -15.84 5.01
C LEU A 53 5.56 -16.89 5.88
N SER A 54 5.08 -17.98 5.29
CA SER A 54 4.43 -19.07 6.03
C SER A 54 5.36 -19.84 6.97
N LYS A 55 6.67 -19.66 6.85
CA LYS A 55 7.65 -20.17 7.81
C LYS A 55 7.67 -19.38 9.13
N ILE A 56 7.08 -18.17 9.12
CA ILE A 56 7.08 -17.23 10.24
C ILE A 56 5.69 -17.17 10.90
N GLY A 57 4.62 -17.19 10.10
CA GLY A 57 3.23 -17.12 10.57
C GLY A 57 2.27 -17.45 9.44
N THR A 58 1.02 -16.97 9.50
CA THR A 58 0.00 -17.34 8.50
C THR A 58 0.02 -16.35 7.32
N CYS A 59 0.43 -16.82 6.15
CA CYS A 59 0.41 -16.06 4.89
C CYS A 59 -0.26 -16.89 3.79
N ILE A 60 -1.31 -16.35 3.17
CA ILE A 60 -2.14 -17.07 2.20
C ILE A 60 -2.10 -16.32 0.85
N PRO A 61 -1.65 -16.98 -0.25
CA PRO A 61 -1.63 -16.37 -1.57
C PRO A 61 -3.02 -16.43 -2.22
N VAL A 62 -3.45 -15.32 -2.84
CA VAL A 62 -4.67 -15.25 -3.66
C VAL A 62 -4.33 -14.56 -4.97
N GLN A 63 -4.31 -15.32 -6.07
CA GLN A 63 -4.03 -14.77 -7.39
C GLN A 63 -5.22 -13.96 -7.90
N ALA A 64 -4.98 -12.68 -8.21
CA ALA A 64 -5.99 -11.81 -8.81
C ALA A 64 -5.36 -10.70 -9.68
N ASP A 65 -6.06 -10.28 -10.73
CA ASP A 65 -5.74 -9.09 -11.51
C ASP A 65 -6.67 -7.93 -11.09
N LEU A 66 -6.11 -6.98 -10.35
CA LEU A 66 -6.86 -5.85 -9.82
C LEU A 66 -7.02 -4.69 -10.82
N SER A 67 -6.59 -4.86 -12.06
CA SER A 67 -6.88 -3.90 -13.13
C SER A 67 -8.33 -3.95 -13.60
N SER A 68 -9.07 -5.00 -13.26
CA SER A 68 -10.50 -5.18 -13.54
C SER A 68 -11.33 -5.34 -12.26
N VAL A 69 -12.61 -5.01 -12.35
CA VAL A 69 -13.55 -5.17 -11.22
C VAL A 69 -13.81 -6.65 -10.95
N GLU A 70 -13.88 -7.47 -11.99
CA GLU A 70 -14.06 -8.93 -11.90
C GLU A 70 -12.91 -9.59 -11.11
N GLY A 71 -11.67 -9.17 -11.35
CA GLY A 71 -10.52 -9.66 -10.59
C GLY A 71 -10.54 -9.25 -9.12
N ILE A 72 -11.06 -8.05 -8.83
CA ILE A 72 -11.28 -7.57 -7.46
C ILE A 72 -12.38 -8.40 -6.77
N GLU A 73 -13.51 -8.63 -7.45
CA GLU A 73 -14.61 -9.43 -6.92
C GLU A 73 -14.17 -10.87 -6.63
N LYS A 74 -13.35 -11.45 -7.53
CA LYS A 74 -12.75 -12.77 -7.28
C LYS A 74 -11.90 -12.78 -6.02
N LEU A 75 -11.00 -11.81 -5.84
CA LEU A 75 -10.17 -11.73 -4.63
C LEU A 75 -11.01 -11.66 -3.36
N VAL A 76 -12.03 -10.80 -3.35
CA VAL A 76 -12.92 -10.64 -2.18
C VAL A 76 -13.72 -11.92 -1.93
N ALA A 77 -14.22 -12.58 -2.98
CA ALA A 77 -14.96 -13.84 -2.86
C ALA A 77 -14.09 -14.97 -2.30
N ASP A 78 -12.84 -15.12 -2.80
CA ASP A 78 -11.89 -16.13 -2.32
C ASP A 78 -11.56 -15.94 -0.83
N VAL A 79 -11.44 -14.70 -0.37
CA VAL A 79 -11.24 -14.40 1.06
C VAL A 79 -12.51 -14.63 1.86
N SER A 80 -13.68 -14.17 1.37
CA SER A 80 -14.98 -14.36 2.05
C SER A 80 -15.36 -15.82 2.23
N ALA A 81 -14.85 -16.72 1.38
CA ALA A 81 -15.05 -18.15 1.54
C ALA A 81 -14.32 -18.75 2.76
N GLN A 82 -13.34 -18.04 3.31
CA GLN A 82 -12.49 -18.49 4.43
C GLN A 82 -12.64 -17.62 5.67
N GLU A 83 -13.02 -16.34 5.51
CA GLU A 83 -13.11 -15.36 6.60
C GLU A 83 -14.50 -14.73 6.68
N SER A 84 -15.01 -14.60 7.90
CA SER A 84 -16.25 -13.86 8.17
C SER A 84 -16.03 -12.35 8.23
N HIS A 85 -14.80 -11.89 8.44
CA HIS A 85 -14.39 -10.49 8.50
C HIS A 85 -12.91 -10.31 8.14
N ILE A 86 -12.54 -9.08 7.84
CA ILE A 86 -11.16 -8.61 7.79
C ILE A 86 -11.01 -7.36 8.63
N ASP A 87 -9.89 -7.21 9.30
CA ASP A 87 -9.59 -6.03 10.12
C ASP A 87 -8.80 -4.98 9.35
N ILE A 88 -7.99 -5.41 8.35
CA ILE A 88 -7.04 -4.54 7.67
C ILE A 88 -7.08 -4.81 6.16
N LEU A 89 -7.19 -3.73 5.38
CA LEU A 89 -7.00 -3.74 3.92
C LEU A 89 -5.86 -2.81 3.54
N ILE A 90 -4.79 -3.37 2.95
CA ILE A 90 -3.69 -2.61 2.37
C ILE A 90 -3.85 -2.56 0.85
N ASN A 91 -4.25 -1.42 0.33
CA ASN A 91 -4.31 -1.13 -1.09
C ASN A 91 -2.91 -0.67 -1.57
N ASN A 92 -2.06 -1.62 -1.95
CA ASN A 92 -0.67 -1.33 -2.34
C ASN A 92 -0.37 -1.66 -3.80
N ALA A 93 -1.16 -2.51 -4.47
CA ALA A 93 -0.94 -2.81 -5.88
C ALA A 93 -0.84 -1.52 -6.72
N GLY A 94 0.17 -1.45 -7.58
CA GLY A 94 0.39 -0.25 -8.38
C GLY A 94 1.30 -0.49 -9.58
N ALA A 95 1.29 0.46 -10.51
CA ALA A 95 2.12 0.50 -11.70
C ALA A 95 2.64 1.91 -11.96
N ASN A 96 3.72 2.01 -12.72
CA ASN A 96 4.24 3.26 -13.24
C ASN A 96 4.43 3.14 -14.76
N TRP A 97 4.47 4.31 -15.43
CA TRP A 97 4.81 4.45 -16.83
C TRP A 97 5.63 5.73 -17.01
N VAL A 98 6.84 5.60 -17.54
CA VAL A 98 7.81 6.69 -17.61
C VAL A 98 8.28 6.82 -19.05
N VAL A 99 7.81 7.86 -19.74
CA VAL A 99 8.21 8.25 -21.10
C VAL A 99 8.03 9.76 -21.26
N PRO A 100 8.74 10.43 -22.21
CA PRO A 100 8.55 11.84 -22.51
C PRO A 100 7.09 12.21 -22.80
N LEU A 101 6.74 13.48 -22.60
CA LEU A 101 5.35 13.96 -22.71
C LEU A 101 4.76 13.73 -24.11
N ASP A 102 5.51 14.03 -25.15
CA ASP A 102 5.14 13.89 -26.54
C ASP A 102 5.04 12.45 -27.05
N GLU A 103 5.59 11.50 -26.30
CA GLU A 103 5.55 10.07 -26.58
C GLU A 103 4.60 9.29 -25.65
N PHE A 104 3.89 9.97 -24.73
CA PHE A 104 3.13 9.30 -23.69
C PHE A 104 1.85 8.66 -24.25
N PRO A 105 1.72 7.31 -24.27
CA PRO A 105 0.59 6.63 -24.89
C PRO A 105 -0.63 6.60 -23.97
N GLU A 106 -1.83 6.66 -24.54
CA GLU A 106 -3.11 6.51 -23.83
C GLU A 106 -3.16 5.20 -23.02
N ALA A 107 -2.71 4.09 -23.61
CA ALA A 107 -2.66 2.79 -22.93
C ALA A 107 -1.78 2.80 -21.65
N GLY A 108 -0.72 3.60 -21.62
CA GLY A 108 0.10 3.82 -20.42
C GLY A 108 -0.65 4.58 -19.34
N TRP A 109 -1.41 5.60 -19.74
CA TRP A 109 -2.28 6.37 -18.86
C TRP A 109 -3.35 5.47 -18.24
N ASP A 110 -4.13 4.76 -19.06
CA ASP A 110 -5.22 3.90 -18.63
C ASP A 110 -4.76 2.79 -17.70
N LYS A 111 -3.63 2.15 -18.03
CA LYS A 111 -3.03 1.12 -17.18
C LYS A 111 -2.70 1.66 -15.78
N VAL A 112 -2.07 2.84 -15.70
CA VAL A 112 -1.69 3.44 -14.42
C VAL A 112 -2.92 3.86 -13.64
N MET A 113 -3.88 4.52 -14.26
CA MET A 113 -5.11 4.97 -13.60
C MET A 113 -5.96 3.79 -13.12
N SER A 114 -6.05 2.71 -13.92
CA SER A 114 -6.82 1.51 -13.55
C SER A 114 -6.24 0.83 -12.30
N ILE A 115 -4.91 0.65 -12.22
CA ILE A 115 -4.33 -0.10 -11.10
C ILE A 115 -4.02 0.79 -9.89
N ASN A 116 -3.75 2.10 -10.05
CA ASN A 116 -3.33 2.94 -8.95
C ASN A 116 -4.48 3.63 -8.21
N ILE A 117 -5.61 3.88 -8.86
CA ILE A 117 -6.72 4.61 -8.24
C ILE A 117 -8.06 3.88 -8.39
N LYS A 118 -8.45 3.42 -9.59
CA LYS A 118 -9.70 2.69 -9.80
C LYS A 118 -9.74 1.42 -8.95
N SER A 119 -8.62 0.67 -8.90
CA SER A 119 -8.55 -0.55 -8.10
C SER A 119 -8.72 -0.28 -6.60
N ILE A 120 -8.15 0.79 -6.07
CA ILE A 120 -8.28 1.19 -4.66
C ILE A 120 -9.74 1.45 -4.29
N PHE A 121 -10.45 2.21 -5.13
CA PHE A 121 -11.86 2.49 -4.91
C PHE A 121 -12.70 1.22 -4.90
N PHE A 122 -12.62 0.40 -5.94
CA PHE A 122 -13.44 -0.81 -6.05
C PHE A 122 -13.02 -1.91 -5.07
N MET A 123 -11.72 -2.04 -4.75
CA MET A 123 -11.26 -2.99 -3.73
C MET A 123 -11.83 -2.62 -2.36
N THR A 124 -11.78 -1.35 -1.99
CA THR A 124 -12.40 -0.86 -0.75
C THR A 124 -13.90 -1.10 -0.76
N GLN A 125 -14.61 -0.72 -1.84
CA GLN A 125 -16.05 -0.90 -1.98
C GLN A 125 -16.48 -2.38 -1.84
N LYS A 126 -15.81 -3.30 -2.55
CA LYS A 126 -16.15 -4.73 -2.52
C LYS A 126 -15.80 -5.39 -1.19
N ALA A 127 -14.78 -4.90 -0.49
CA ALA A 127 -14.40 -5.40 0.83
C ALA A 127 -15.25 -4.85 1.99
N LEU A 128 -16.12 -3.85 1.77
CA LEU A 128 -16.94 -3.25 2.83
C LEU A 128 -17.72 -4.25 3.69
N PRO A 129 -18.37 -5.29 3.13
CA PRO A 129 -19.07 -6.27 3.96
C PRO A 129 -18.16 -6.95 4.99
N LEU A 130 -16.93 -7.33 4.57
CA LEU A 130 -15.95 -7.95 5.46
C LEU A 130 -15.37 -6.96 6.48
N LEU A 131 -15.10 -5.71 6.07
CA LEU A 131 -14.57 -4.65 6.93
C LEU A 131 -15.58 -4.24 8.01
N ARG A 132 -16.88 -4.16 7.67
CA ARG A 132 -17.95 -3.79 8.59
C ARG A 132 -18.27 -4.88 9.62
N ALA A 133 -18.02 -6.15 9.28
CA ALA A 133 -18.52 -7.30 10.03
C ALA A 133 -18.04 -7.35 11.50
N ASN A 134 -16.85 -6.82 11.80
CA ASN A 134 -16.26 -6.85 13.14
C ASN A 134 -15.75 -5.46 13.62
N ALA A 135 -16.00 -4.40 12.85
CA ALA A 135 -15.54 -3.05 13.17
C ALA A 135 -16.34 -2.46 14.34
N THR A 136 -15.63 -1.88 15.32
CA THR A 136 -16.24 -1.22 16.48
C THR A 136 -15.56 0.13 16.74
N PRO A 137 -16.18 1.04 17.54
CA PRO A 137 -15.52 2.29 17.93
C PRO A 137 -14.20 2.10 18.67
N GLU A 138 -14.07 1.00 19.44
CA GLU A 138 -12.88 0.66 20.22
C GLU A 138 -11.78 0.04 19.38
N ASP A 139 -12.15 -0.73 18.35
CA ASP A 139 -11.24 -1.33 17.38
C ASP A 139 -11.81 -1.23 15.95
N PRO A 140 -11.69 -0.06 15.32
CA PRO A 140 -12.14 0.15 13.95
C PRO A 140 -11.42 -0.77 12.96
N ALA A 141 -12.05 -1.10 11.83
CA ALA A 141 -11.32 -1.67 10.70
C ALA A 141 -10.41 -0.61 10.05
N ARG A 142 -9.42 -1.03 9.32
CA ARG A 142 -8.38 -0.17 8.73
C ARG A 142 -8.27 -0.37 7.23
N VAL A 143 -8.35 0.71 6.49
CA VAL A 143 -7.96 0.77 5.08
C VAL A 143 -6.74 1.66 4.95
N ILE A 144 -5.65 1.13 4.40
CA ILE A 144 -4.40 1.86 4.21
C ILE A 144 -4.07 1.85 2.72
N ASN A 145 -4.06 3.03 2.11
CA ASN A 145 -3.76 3.21 0.71
C ASN A 145 -2.28 3.57 0.50
N THR A 146 -1.63 2.96 -0.46
CA THR A 146 -0.26 3.33 -0.84
C THR A 146 -0.30 4.48 -1.85
N ALA A 147 -0.08 5.69 -1.36
CA ALA A 147 0.15 6.89 -2.16
C ALA A 147 1.62 6.95 -2.65
N SER A 148 2.22 8.10 -2.72
CA SER A 148 3.65 8.35 -3.00
C SER A 148 3.97 9.81 -2.67
N ILE A 149 5.24 10.14 -2.43
CA ILE A 149 5.71 11.53 -2.45
C ILE A 149 5.46 12.23 -3.79
N HIS A 150 5.38 11.49 -4.90
CA HIS A 150 4.98 12.01 -6.22
C HIS A 150 3.53 12.52 -6.28
N GLY A 151 2.73 12.24 -5.26
CA GLY A 151 1.39 12.83 -5.12
C GLY A 151 1.41 14.22 -4.48
N PHE A 152 2.53 14.63 -3.90
CA PHE A 152 2.73 15.93 -3.25
C PHE A 152 3.67 16.83 -4.04
N ASP A 153 4.70 16.24 -4.67
CA ASP A 153 5.76 16.97 -5.32
C ASP A 153 6.11 16.37 -6.69
N ASN A 154 6.69 17.20 -7.57
CA ASN A 154 7.16 16.77 -8.89
C ASN A 154 8.64 16.33 -8.79
N PRO A 155 8.94 15.03 -8.94
CA PRO A 155 10.30 14.52 -8.83
C PRO A 155 11.19 14.81 -10.05
N GLY A 156 10.70 15.57 -11.03
CA GLY A 156 11.43 15.88 -12.24
C GLY A 156 11.56 14.74 -13.26
N MET A 157 10.80 13.64 -13.07
CA MET A 157 10.75 12.53 -14.02
C MET A 157 9.41 12.46 -14.76
N PRO A 158 9.36 12.00 -16.03
CA PRO A 158 8.15 12.01 -16.86
C PRO A 158 7.19 10.86 -16.48
N ALA A 159 6.68 10.88 -15.24
CA ALA A 159 5.74 9.93 -14.66
C ALA A 159 4.35 10.53 -14.46
N TYR A 160 3.80 11.17 -15.51
CA TYR A 160 2.61 12.02 -15.44
C TYR A 160 1.39 11.31 -14.86
N ALA A 161 0.98 10.18 -15.43
CA ALA A 161 -0.16 9.41 -14.96
C ALA A 161 0.05 8.88 -13.53
N TYR A 162 1.29 8.52 -13.17
CA TYR A 162 1.62 8.07 -11.82
C TYR A 162 1.43 9.19 -10.80
N SER A 163 2.02 10.35 -11.03
CA SER A 163 1.88 11.51 -10.12
C SER A 163 0.40 11.92 -9.98
N ALA A 164 -0.33 12.02 -11.10
CA ALA A 164 -1.77 12.31 -11.09
C ALA A 164 -2.56 11.27 -10.29
N SER A 165 -2.28 9.96 -10.50
CA SER A 165 -2.94 8.90 -9.77
C SER A 165 -2.65 8.97 -8.26
N LYS A 166 -1.40 9.26 -7.86
CA LYS A 166 -1.01 9.32 -6.44
C LYS A 166 -1.55 10.54 -5.71
N SER A 167 -1.68 11.70 -6.39
CA SER A 167 -2.44 12.84 -5.89
C SER A 167 -3.92 12.49 -5.72
N GLY A 168 -4.50 11.78 -6.70
CA GLY A 168 -5.87 11.27 -6.62
C GLY A 168 -6.08 10.33 -5.43
N VAL A 169 -5.14 9.43 -5.14
CA VAL A 169 -5.20 8.52 -3.96
C VAL A 169 -5.22 9.31 -2.65
N ILE A 170 -4.39 10.36 -2.52
CA ILE A 170 -4.36 11.23 -1.34
C ILE A 170 -5.74 11.87 -1.10
N HIS A 171 -6.36 12.37 -2.16
CA HIS A 171 -7.68 12.99 -2.04
C HIS A 171 -8.80 11.98 -1.83
N LEU A 172 -8.78 10.84 -2.54
CA LEU A 172 -9.72 9.73 -2.38
C LEU A 172 -9.71 9.18 -0.93
N THR A 173 -8.52 9.09 -0.32
CA THR A 173 -8.37 8.68 1.09
C THR A 173 -9.20 9.56 2.03
N LYS A 174 -9.19 10.88 1.83
CA LYS A 174 -9.99 11.82 2.65
C LYS A 174 -11.49 11.62 2.47
N HIS A 175 -11.95 11.42 1.22
CA HIS A 175 -13.36 11.14 0.95
C HIS A 175 -13.83 9.85 1.63
N LEU A 176 -13.08 8.76 1.41
CA LEU A 176 -13.44 7.46 1.98
C LEU A 176 -13.42 7.48 3.52
N ALA A 177 -12.47 8.20 4.14
CA ALA A 177 -12.43 8.38 5.58
C ALA A 177 -13.72 9.01 6.11
N THR A 178 -14.15 10.11 5.49
CA THR A 178 -15.38 10.80 5.89
C THR A 178 -16.61 9.93 5.71
N ASP A 179 -16.73 9.24 4.59
CA ASP A 179 -17.91 8.43 4.26
C ASP A 179 -18.01 7.16 5.12
N LEU A 180 -16.85 6.57 5.52
CA LEU A 180 -16.81 5.31 6.24
C LEU A 180 -16.64 5.44 7.76
N ALA A 181 -16.48 6.67 8.28
CA ALA A 181 -16.32 6.91 9.71
C ALA A 181 -17.49 6.36 10.56
N ALA A 182 -18.74 6.50 10.07
CA ALA A 182 -19.93 5.97 10.74
C ALA A 182 -19.97 4.42 10.78
N ASP A 183 -19.23 3.76 9.90
CA ASP A 183 -19.06 2.30 9.85
C ASP A 183 -17.91 1.81 10.74
N ASN A 184 -17.26 2.68 11.50
CA ASN A 184 -16.05 2.42 12.27
C ASN A 184 -14.90 1.89 11.39
N ILE A 185 -14.67 2.48 10.22
CA ILE A 185 -13.60 2.14 9.31
C ILE A 185 -12.72 3.37 9.14
N ASN A 186 -11.47 3.30 9.58
CA ASN A 186 -10.49 4.35 9.35
C ASN A 186 -9.81 4.15 8.01
N VAL A 187 -9.72 5.23 7.22
CA VAL A 187 -9.04 5.21 5.91
C VAL A 187 -7.88 6.18 5.92
N ASN A 188 -6.66 5.67 5.78
CA ASN A 188 -5.44 6.47 5.75
C ASN A 188 -4.59 6.13 4.53
N ALA A 189 -3.53 6.89 4.30
CA ALA A 189 -2.54 6.58 3.28
C ALA A 189 -1.12 6.65 3.84
N ILE A 190 -0.23 5.88 3.23
CA ILE A 190 1.22 6.03 3.37
C ILE A 190 1.73 6.56 2.02
N ALA A 191 2.58 7.57 2.04
CA ALA A 191 3.25 8.15 0.87
C ALA A 191 4.76 7.86 0.95
N PRO A 192 5.21 6.71 0.42
CA PRO A 192 6.63 6.36 0.45
C PRO A 192 7.45 7.25 -0.48
N GLY A 193 8.70 7.53 -0.06
CA GLY A 193 9.76 8.01 -0.91
C GLY A 193 10.50 6.87 -1.62
N PHE A 194 11.83 6.93 -1.63
CA PHE A 194 12.66 5.94 -2.30
C PHE A 194 12.83 4.68 -1.45
N PHE A 195 12.17 3.59 -1.88
CA PHE A 195 12.29 2.24 -1.33
C PHE A 195 12.78 1.27 -2.41
N PRO A 196 13.61 0.27 -2.07
CA PRO A 196 13.93 -0.83 -2.97
C PRO A 196 12.68 -1.63 -3.36
N SER A 197 12.41 -1.75 -4.66
CA SER A 197 11.24 -2.45 -5.20
C SER A 197 11.46 -2.78 -6.67
N ASN A 198 10.52 -3.52 -7.27
CA ASN A 198 10.55 -3.74 -8.72
C ASN A 198 10.45 -2.44 -9.53
N MET A 199 9.76 -1.40 -9.02
CA MET A 199 9.68 -0.10 -9.68
C MET A 199 11.01 0.66 -9.66
N THR A 200 11.80 0.49 -8.62
CA THR A 200 13.09 1.16 -8.41
C THR A 200 14.28 0.29 -8.78
N LYS A 201 14.05 -0.94 -9.30
CA LYS A 201 15.10 -1.92 -9.60
C LYS A 201 16.23 -1.35 -10.46
N ALA A 202 15.90 -0.57 -11.49
CA ALA A 202 16.90 0.05 -12.36
C ALA A 202 17.82 1.02 -11.60
N ALA A 203 17.28 1.76 -10.63
CA ALA A 203 18.06 2.65 -9.77
C ALA A 203 18.86 1.86 -8.72
N VAL A 204 18.25 0.82 -8.11
CA VAL A 204 18.91 0.00 -7.08
C VAL A 204 20.05 -0.84 -7.67
N SER A 205 19.97 -1.28 -8.93
CA SER A 205 21.02 -2.08 -9.60
C SER A 205 22.15 -1.25 -10.24
N ASN A 206 22.12 0.07 -10.12
CA ASN A 206 23.15 0.98 -10.61
C ASN A 206 23.63 1.89 -9.48
N ASP A 207 24.85 1.65 -9.01
CA ASP A 207 25.41 2.36 -7.85
C ASP A 207 25.42 3.89 -8.00
N ALA A 208 25.68 4.42 -9.21
CA ALA A 208 25.69 5.85 -9.45
C ALA A 208 24.28 6.46 -9.30
N ILE A 209 23.26 5.79 -9.87
CA ILE A 209 21.87 6.21 -9.77
C ILE A 209 21.37 6.05 -8.32
N TYR A 210 21.70 4.94 -7.67
CA TYR A 210 21.35 4.70 -6.27
C TYR A 210 21.94 5.77 -5.35
N ASN A 211 23.24 6.01 -5.45
CA ASN A 211 23.95 7.00 -4.65
C ASN A 211 23.41 8.42 -4.90
N HIS A 212 23.09 8.75 -6.16
CA HIS A 212 22.44 10.02 -6.48
C HIS A 212 21.07 10.13 -5.80
N ALA A 213 20.20 9.13 -5.93
CA ALA A 213 18.88 9.12 -5.30
C ALA A 213 18.98 9.28 -3.77
N VAL A 214 19.86 8.50 -3.12
CA VAL A 214 20.09 8.55 -1.68
C VAL A 214 20.68 9.90 -1.24
N SER A 215 21.53 10.53 -2.07
CA SER A 215 22.10 11.85 -1.76
C SER A 215 21.04 12.96 -1.63
N GLN A 216 19.90 12.80 -2.30
CA GLN A 216 18.77 13.74 -2.23
C GLN A 216 17.93 13.56 -0.97
N ILE A 217 18.10 12.46 -0.23
CA ILE A 217 17.34 12.17 1.00
C ILE A 217 18.12 12.71 2.21
N PRO A 218 17.53 13.55 3.09
CA PRO A 218 18.20 14.06 4.28
C PRO A 218 18.77 12.96 5.19
N ARG A 219 18.05 11.83 5.34
CA ARG A 219 18.49 10.67 6.12
C ARG A 219 19.63 9.88 5.48
N LYS A 220 20.03 10.18 4.22
CA LYS A 220 21.15 9.54 3.49
C LYS A 220 21.04 8.02 3.39
N ARG A 221 19.84 7.49 3.37
CA ARG A 221 19.55 6.08 3.07
C ARG A 221 18.21 5.94 2.35
N ALA A 222 18.03 4.83 1.66
CA ALA A 222 16.72 4.39 1.20
C ALA A 222 15.84 3.97 2.38
N GLY A 223 14.54 3.86 2.17
CA GLY A 223 13.64 3.25 3.12
C GLY A 223 13.89 1.75 3.24
N GLU A 224 13.74 1.23 4.45
CA GLU A 224 13.93 -0.17 4.82
C GLU A 224 12.58 -0.84 5.14
N PRO A 225 12.50 -2.19 5.14
CA PRO A 225 11.27 -2.90 5.42
C PRO A 225 10.60 -2.46 6.73
N GLU A 226 11.38 -2.25 7.77
CA GLU A 226 10.92 -1.85 9.10
C GLU A 226 10.28 -0.46 9.12
N ASP A 227 10.74 0.46 8.25
CA ASP A 227 10.18 1.81 8.17
C ASP A 227 8.72 1.76 7.70
N VAL A 228 8.43 0.99 6.65
CA VAL A 228 7.07 0.93 6.10
C VAL A 228 6.18 -0.05 6.87
N ALA A 229 6.71 -1.17 7.33
CA ALA A 229 5.98 -2.12 8.18
C ALA A 229 5.58 -1.47 9.51
N GLY A 230 6.51 -0.77 10.18
CA GLY A 230 6.22 -0.05 11.42
C GLY A 230 5.14 1.02 11.26
N THR A 231 5.16 1.76 10.14
CA THR A 231 4.10 2.74 9.82
C THR A 231 2.75 2.06 9.58
N ALA A 232 2.72 0.94 8.85
CA ALA A 232 1.51 0.17 8.62
C ALA A 232 0.97 -0.46 9.92
N ILE A 233 1.84 -0.98 10.80
CA ILE A 233 1.48 -1.49 12.13
C ILE A 233 0.88 -0.38 12.99
N PHE A 234 1.50 0.81 13.03
CA PHE A 234 0.96 1.97 13.75
C PHE A 234 -0.47 2.27 13.31
N LEU A 235 -0.72 2.45 12.01
CA LEU A 235 -2.04 2.75 11.46
C LEU A 235 -3.06 1.62 11.69
N SER A 236 -2.59 0.36 11.81
CA SER A 236 -3.42 -0.83 12.00
C SER A 236 -3.73 -1.14 13.47
N SER A 237 -3.03 -0.50 14.39
CA SER A 237 -3.10 -0.76 15.82
C SER A 237 -4.03 0.20 16.56
N ARG A 238 -4.17 -0.02 17.88
CA ARG A 238 -4.90 0.92 18.77
C ARG A 238 -4.25 2.29 18.82
N ALA A 239 -2.91 2.38 18.63
CA ALA A 239 -2.20 3.65 18.59
C ALA A 239 -2.63 4.55 17.43
N GLY A 240 -3.01 3.97 16.30
CA GLY A 240 -3.51 4.69 15.11
C GLY A 240 -5.03 4.87 15.06
N ALA A 241 -5.79 4.42 16.07
CA ALA A 241 -7.27 4.39 16.00
C ALA A 241 -7.94 5.77 15.88
N TRP A 242 -7.25 6.86 16.23
CA TRP A 242 -7.75 8.23 16.10
C TRP A 242 -7.15 8.98 14.90
N VAL A 243 -6.38 8.27 14.06
CA VAL A 243 -5.85 8.81 12.80
C VAL A 243 -6.79 8.39 11.68
N ASP A 244 -7.41 9.35 11.02
CA ASP A 244 -8.33 9.11 9.92
C ASP A 244 -8.21 10.20 8.85
N GLY A 245 -8.35 9.83 7.57
CA GLY A 245 -8.21 10.75 6.43
C GLY A 245 -6.81 11.31 6.22
N HIS A 246 -5.81 10.77 6.90
CA HIS A 246 -4.44 11.31 6.87
C HIS A 246 -3.53 10.55 5.89
N THR A 247 -2.53 11.27 5.35
CA THR A 247 -1.45 10.67 4.55
C THR A 247 -0.12 10.88 5.26
N ILE A 248 0.49 9.77 5.72
CA ILE A 248 1.82 9.81 6.33
C ILE A 248 2.87 9.77 5.24
N VAL A 249 3.66 10.85 5.14
CA VAL A 249 4.84 10.90 4.27
C VAL A 249 5.97 10.12 4.93
N LEU A 250 6.53 9.14 4.20
CA LEU A 250 7.56 8.23 4.67
C LEU A 250 8.74 8.24 3.69
N ASP A 251 9.58 9.27 3.76
CA ASP A 251 10.57 9.61 2.74
C ASP A 251 11.94 10.04 3.26
N GLY A 252 12.19 9.91 4.55
CA GLY A 252 13.43 10.37 5.18
C GLY A 252 13.62 11.88 5.15
N GLY A 253 12.53 12.64 4.97
CA GLY A 253 12.52 14.10 4.91
C GLY A 253 12.74 14.68 3.50
N GLN A 254 12.63 13.87 2.45
CA GLN A 254 12.94 14.27 1.08
C GLN A 254 12.11 15.46 0.61
N ILE A 255 10.78 15.42 0.76
CA ILE A 255 9.90 16.53 0.31
C ILE A 255 9.74 17.65 1.35
N ALA A 256 10.27 17.47 2.57
CA ALA A 256 10.28 18.53 3.59
C ALA A 256 11.44 19.52 3.43
N GLN A 257 12.37 19.26 2.49
CA GLN A 257 13.49 20.16 2.23
C GLN A 257 13.00 21.43 1.54
N SER A 258 13.40 22.59 2.07
CA SER A 258 13.35 23.82 1.29
C SER A 258 14.29 23.70 0.08
N ALA A 259 13.88 24.20 -1.09
CA ALA A 259 14.81 24.34 -2.20
C ALA A 259 16.08 25.04 -1.69
N LYS A 260 17.22 24.37 -1.76
CA LYS A 260 18.49 25.02 -1.47
C LYS A 260 18.70 26.04 -2.58
N ALA A 261 18.76 27.31 -2.19
CA ALA A 261 19.09 28.43 -3.06
C ALA A 261 20.50 28.25 -3.66
#